data_cd063a4830de52d7b413f58fc208dd4c
#
_entry.id   cd063a4830de52d7b413f58fc208dd4c
#
_cell.length_a   1.000
_cell.length_b   1.000
_cell.length_c   1.000
_cell.angle_alpha   90.00
_cell.angle_beta   90.00
_cell.angle_gamma   90.00
#
_symmetry.space_group_name_H-M   'P 1'
#
loop_
_entity.id
_entity.type
_entity.pdbx_description
1 polymer ?
#
loop_
_entity_poly.entity_id
_entity_poly.type
_entity_poly.pdbx_seq_one_letter_code
_entity_poly.pdbx_strand_id
1 'polypeptide(L)'
;MPGLICYRDAGEKNGGRMLCGLRFCAAFVLRGEGMAARLSARRAAKYLRGQRVHQAVFPKNYSHKDVFARYGILPPSDRALRQVKAAEIICCAMEKLGLQKSRARIALIAASPSAALESAAVALAREVRYLSLCA
;
A
#
# COMPACT_ATOMS: atom_id res chain seq x y z
N MET A 1 -9.68 -4.12 12.45
CA MET A 1 -8.87 -2.88 12.46
C MET A 1 -7.55 -3.19 11.77
N PRO A 2 -7.07 -2.38 10.81
CA PRO A 2 -5.79 -2.60 10.16
C PRO A 2 -4.62 -2.34 11.11
N GLY A 3 -3.50 -3.05 10.90
CA GLY A 3 -2.25 -2.86 11.63
C GLY A 3 -1.34 -1.84 10.96
N LEU A 4 -0.52 -1.18 11.75
CA LEU A 4 0.52 -0.29 11.31
C LEU A 4 1.83 -0.65 12.02
N ILE A 5 2.86 -0.99 11.27
CA ILE A 5 4.18 -1.27 11.81
C ILE A 5 5.02 -0.01 11.67
N CYS A 6 5.57 0.46 12.78
CA CYS A 6 6.44 1.63 12.83
C CYS A 6 7.79 1.25 13.41
N TYR A 7 8.85 1.95 13.04
CA TYR A 7 10.09 1.86 13.76
C TYR A 7 9.95 2.57 15.12
N ARG A 8 10.51 1.95 16.15
CA ARG A 8 10.45 2.48 17.52
C ARG A 8 11.39 3.66 17.67
N ASP A 9 10.81 4.79 18.06
CA ASP A 9 11.55 5.90 18.64
C ASP A 9 11.42 5.86 20.18
N ALA A 10 12.23 6.65 20.90
CA ALA A 10 12.26 6.62 22.35
C ALA A 10 10.87 6.93 22.96
N GLY A 11 10.38 6.06 23.84
CA GLY A 11 9.13 6.26 24.59
C GLY A 11 7.85 5.77 23.89
N GLU A 12 7.92 5.29 22.64
CA GLU A 12 6.72 4.84 21.95
C GLU A 12 6.23 3.46 22.41
N LYS A 13 4.93 3.35 22.62
CA LYS A 13 4.25 2.11 23.05
C LYS A 13 3.24 1.66 21.97
N ASN A 14 3.08 0.34 21.85
CA ASN A 14 2.04 -0.25 21.01
C ASN A 14 0.65 0.26 21.41
N GLY A 15 -0.23 0.52 20.45
CA GLY A 15 -1.55 1.06 20.75
C GLY A 15 -2.31 1.53 19.53
N GLY A 16 -3.47 2.12 19.76
CA GLY A 16 -4.27 2.76 18.72
C GLY A 16 -3.61 4.05 18.22
N ARG A 17 -3.56 4.24 16.90
CA ARG A 17 -3.10 5.47 16.25
C ARG A 17 -4.09 5.90 15.18
N MET A 18 -4.26 7.20 15.03
CA MET A 18 -5.01 7.79 13.92
C MET A 18 -4.05 8.25 12.83
N LEU A 19 -4.32 7.87 11.60
CA LEU A 19 -3.56 8.30 10.42
C LEU A 19 -4.53 8.57 9.27
N CYS A 20 -4.52 9.77 8.72
CA CYS A 20 -5.43 10.19 7.64
C CYS A 20 -6.92 9.89 7.93
N GLY A 21 -7.37 10.12 9.16
CA GLY A 21 -8.76 9.86 9.59
C GLY A 21 -9.09 8.38 9.83
N LEU A 22 -8.15 7.46 9.62
CA LEU A 22 -8.33 6.03 9.85
C LEU A 22 -7.65 5.59 11.15
N ARG A 23 -8.32 4.69 11.88
CA ARG A 23 -7.79 4.12 13.12
C ARG A 23 -6.99 2.84 12.82
N PHE A 24 -5.76 2.81 13.26
CA PHE A 24 -4.83 1.68 13.14
C PHE A 24 -4.45 1.12 14.51
N CYS A 25 -4.15 -0.17 14.56
CA CYS A 25 -3.43 -0.78 15.67
C CYS A 25 -1.92 -0.70 15.37
N ALA A 26 -1.23 0.21 16.02
CA ALA A 26 0.20 0.40 15.80
C ALA A 26 1.04 -0.53 16.68
N ALA A 27 2.06 -1.14 16.06
CA ALA A 27 3.08 -1.91 16.74
C ALA A 27 4.46 -1.41 16.33
N PHE A 28 5.34 -1.26 17.32
CA PHE A 28 6.67 -0.68 17.13
C PHE A 28 7.76 -1.74 17.14
N VAL A 29 8.66 -1.64 16.16
CA VAL A 29 9.76 -2.59 15.95
C VAL A 29 11.10 -1.87 15.91
N LEU A 30 12.16 -2.58 16.28
CA LEU A 30 13.53 -2.08 16.14
C LEU A 30 13.97 -2.07 14.67
N ARG A 31 14.79 -1.09 14.30
CA ARG A 31 15.49 -1.05 13.00
C ARG A 31 16.60 -2.09 12.95
N GLY A 32 16.92 -2.56 11.75
CA GLY A 32 18.03 -3.47 11.48
C GLY A 32 17.59 -4.89 11.15
N GLU A 33 18.59 -5.74 10.90
CA GLU A 33 18.40 -7.14 10.46
C GLU A 33 18.82 -8.16 11.51
N GLY A 34 19.38 -7.71 12.62
CA GLY A 34 19.93 -8.55 13.67
C GLY A 34 18.87 -9.26 14.52
N MET A 35 19.33 -10.13 15.40
CA MET A 35 18.51 -10.94 16.30
C MET A 35 17.57 -10.09 17.17
N ALA A 36 18.02 -8.95 17.68
CA ALA A 36 17.21 -8.04 18.48
C ALA A 36 16.02 -7.46 17.69
N ALA A 37 16.24 -7.07 16.43
CA ALA A 37 15.17 -6.59 15.55
C ALA A 37 14.16 -7.71 15.24
N ARG A 38 14.63 -8.93 15.00
CA ARG A 38 13.78 -10.10 14.77
C ARG A 38 12.94 -10.48 16.02
N LEU A 39 13.51 -10.41 17.21
CA LEU A 39 12.76 -10.61 18.46
C LEU A 39 11.73 -9.50 18.69
N SER A 40 12.08 -8.25 18.37
CA SER A 40 11.15 -7.12 18.40
C SER A 40 9.98 -7.35 17.43
N ALA A 41 10.25 -7.77 16.19
CA ALA A 41 9.24 -8.13 15.20
C ALA A 41 8.31 -9.23 15.72
N ARG A 42 8.85 -10.27 16.36
CA ARG A 42 8.05 -11.37 16.94
C ARG A 42 7.12 -10.89 18.06
N ARG A 43 7.58 -9.98 18.92
CA ARG A 43 6.75 -9.38 19.98
C ARG A 43 5.63 -8.53 19.39
N ALA A 44 5.95 -7.70 18.39
CA ALA A 44 4.99 -6.89 17.67
C ALA A 44 3.93 -7.74 16.95
N ALA A 45 4.34 -8.83 16.28
CA ALA A 45 3.43 -9.75 15.61
C ALA A 45 2.48 -10.45 16.60
N LYS A 46 2.98 -10.90 17.75
CA LYS A 46 2.14 -11.47 18.82
C LYS A 46 1.11 -10.45 19.33
N TYR A 47 1.53 -9.22 19.55
CA TYR A 47 0.65 -8.14 19.99
C TYR A 47 -0.48 -7.91 18.97
N LEU A 48 -0.16 -7.72 17.69
CA LEU A 48 -1.14 -7.49 16.63
C LEU A 48 -2.08 -8.69 16.45
N ARG A 49 -1.57 -9.92 16.55
CA ARG A 49 -2.40 -11.12 16.52
C ARG A 49 -3.40 -11.14 17.67
N GLY A 50 -3.00 -10.77 18.89
CA GLY A 50 -3.89 -10.63 20.04
C GLY A 50 -4.99 -9.58 19.82
N GLN A 51 -4.73 -8.56 19.01
CA GLN A 51 -5.69 -7.54 18.59
C GLN A 51 -6.53 -7.96 17.37
N ARG A 52 -6.45 -9.24 16.93
CA ARG A 52 -7.14 -9.79 15.75
C ARG A 52 -6.84 -9.04 14.45
N VAL A 53 -5.61 -8.54 14.32
CA VAL A 53 -5.12 -7.89 13.10
C VAL A 53 -4.63 -8.96 12.14
N HIS A 54 -5.15 -8.97 10.91
CA HIS A 54 -4.74 -9.90 9.84
C HIS A 54 -3.98 -9.20 8.71
N GLN A 55 -4.08 -7.88 8.61
CA GLN A 55 -3.37 -7.09 7.63
C GLN A 55 -2.68 -5.91 8.28
N ALA A 56 -1.42 -5.67 7.91
CA ALA A 56 -0.64 -4.56 8.44
C ALA A 56 0.18 -3.86 7.36
N VAL A 57 0.24 -2.54 7.44
CA VAL A 57 1.14 -1.72 6.64
C VAL A 57 2.53 -1.77 7.25
N PHE A 58 3.53 -2.06 6.43
CA PHE A 58 4.92 -2.16 6.85
C PHE A 58 5.73 -0.96 6.36
N PRO A 59 6.80 -0.59 7.08
CA PRO A 59 7.76 0.38 6.57
C PRO A 59 8.36 -0.07 5.23
N LYS A 60 8.77 0.90 4.42
CA LYS A 60 9.46 0.60 3.14
C LYS A 60 10.70 -0.26 3.42
N ASN A 61 10.90 -1.32 2.63
CA ASN A 61 12.04 -2.25 2.72
C ASN A 61 12.21 -2.93 4.09
N TYR A 62 11.12 -3.17 4.81
CA TYR A 62 11.17 -3.89 6.08
C TYR A 62 11.56 -5.37 5.89
N SER A 63 12.67 -5.81 6.53
CA SER A 63 13.28 -7.13 6.29
C SER A 63 12.55 -8.30 6.95
N HIS A 64 11.85 -8.08 8.07
CA HIS A 64 11.25 -9.17 8.86
C HIS A 64 9.75 -9.39 8.60
N LYS A 65 9.27 -9.21 7.37
CA LYS A 65 7.87 -9.47 6.99
C LYS A 65 7.50 -10.96 7.17
N ASP A 66 8.46 -11.86 6.97
CA ASP A 66 8.33 -13.30 7.16
C ASP A 66 7.86 -13.66 8.59
N VAL A 67 8.36 -12.93 9.59
CA VAL A 67 7.96 -13.11 10.99
C VAL A 67 6.48 -12.84 11.16
N PHE A 68 5.95 -11.76 10.58
CA PHE A 68 4.52 -11.42 10.67
C PHE A 68 3.64 -12.41 9.89
N ALA A 69 4.10 -12.86 8.72
CA ALA A 69 3.39 -13.86 7.93
C ALA A 69 3.16 -15.17 8.70
N ARG A 70 4.11 -15.62 9.51
CA ARG A 70 3.96 -16.79 10.42
C ARG A 70 2.86 -16.61 11.46
N TYR A 71 2.48 -15.38 11.79
CA TYR A 71 1.36 -15.05 12.68
C TYR A 71 0.06 -14.75 11.92
N GLY A 72 0.02 -14.98 10.59
CA GLY A 72 -1.13 -14.71 9.72
C GLY A 72 -1.39 -13.22 9.52
N ILE A 73 -0.35 -12.38 9.63
CA ILE A 73 -0.42 -10.94 9.39
C ILE A 73 0.30 -10.67 8.07
N LEU A 74 -0.47 -10.29 7.05
CA LEU A 74 0.02 -10.05 5.70
C LEU A 74 -0.02 -8.55 5.36
N PRO A 75 0.79 -8.08 4.42
CA PRO A 75 0.61 -6.75 3.87
C PRO A 75 -0.76 -6.67 3.18
N PRO A 76 -1.44 -5.51 3.22
CA PRO A 76 -2.66 -5.31 2.46
C PRO A 76 -2.36 -5.45 0.96
N SER A 77 -3.30 -5.99 0.21
CA SER A 77 -3.21 -5.98 -1.25
C SER A 77 -3.33 -4.54 -1.74
N ASP A 78 -2.34 -4.08 -2.48
CA ASP A 78 -2.36 -2.76 -3.11
C ASP A 78 -3.11 -2.77 -4.47
N ARG A 79 -3.56 -3.95 -4.92
CA ARG A 79 -4.22 -4.13 -6.22
C ARG A 79 -5.47 -3.23 -6.35
N ALA A 80 -6.35 -3.28 -5.36
CA ALA A 80 -7.57 -2.45 -5.39
C ALA A 80 -7.24 -0.95 -5.38
N LEU A 81 -6.26 -0.53 -4.56
CA LEU A 81 -5.81 0.85 -4.53
C LEU A 81 -5.21 1.28 -5.86
N ARG A 82 -4.35 0.45 -6.47
CA ARG A 82 -3.78 0.72 -7.81
C ARG A 82 -4.86 0.83 -8.88
N GLN A 83 -5.88 0.00 -8.82
CA GLN A 83 -7.00 0.07 -9.77
C GLN A 83 -7.78 1.38 -9.62
N VAL A 84 -8.15 1.76 -8.39
CA VAL A 84 -8.89 3.02 -8.12
C VAL A 84 -8.06 4.25 -8.47
N LYS A 85 -6.74 4.20 -8.25
CA LYS A 85 -5.81 5.31 -8.50
C LYS A 85 -5.10 5.22 -9.86
N ALA A 86 -5.53 4.34 -10.76
CA ALA A 86 -4.85 4.09 -12.02
C ALA A 86 -4.65 5.36 -12.85
N ALA A 87 -5.68 6.20 -12.98
CA ALA A 87 -5.59 7.45 -13.72
C ALA A 87 -4.55 8.42 -13.13
N GLU A 88 -4.55 8.60 -11.80
CA GLU A 88 -3.58 9.47 -11.10
C GLU A 88 -2.14 8.95 -11.24
N ILE A 89 -1.96 7.62 -11.14
CA ILE A 89 -0.65 6.98 -11.30
C ILE A 89 -0.12 7.19 -12.73
N ILE A 90 -0.98 7.02 -13.74
CA ILE A 90 -0.61 7.23 -15.14
C ILE A 90 -0.27 8.69 -15.40
N CYS A 91 -1.06 9.65 -14.93
CA CYS A 91 -0.76 11.08 -15.06
C CYS A 91 0.57 11.44 -14.41
N CYS A 92 0.83 10.97 -13.18
CA CYS A 92 2.09 11.19 -12.49
C CYS A 92 3.29 10.55 -13.23
N ALA A 93 3.10 9.38 -13.83
CA ALA A 93 4.14 8.73 -14.63
C ALA A 93 4.44 9.53 -15.91
N MET A 94 3.42 10.05 -16.58
CA MET A 94 3.60 10.90 -17.76
C MET A 94 4.39 12.17 -17.43
N GLU A 95 4.05 12.84 -16.33
CA GLU A 95 4.77 14.02 -15.85
C GLU A 95 6.25 13.72 -15.58
N LYS A 96 6.54 12.61 -14.89
CA LYS A 96 7.93 12.17 -14.61
C LYS A 96 8.73 11.82 -15.87
N LEU A 97 8.06 11.34 -16.92
CA LEU A 97 8.67 11.01 -18.20
C LEU A 97 8.74 12.21 -19.16
N GLY A 98 8.24 13.38 -18.75
CA GLY A 98 8.19 14.57 -19.60
C GLY A 98 7.22 14.44 -20.81
N LEU A 99 6.24 13.54 -20.73
CA LEU A 99 5.28 13.32 -21.80
C LEU A 99 4.17 14.37 -21.78
N GLN A 100 3.92 15.00 -22.91
CA GLN A 100 2.81 15.94 -23.04
C GLN A 100 1.47 15.19 -23.11
N LYS A 101 0.52 15.50 -22.24
CA LYS A 101 -0.80 14.88 -22.16
C LYS A 101 -1.55 14.94 -23.49
N SER A 102 -1.44 16.07 -24.24
CA SER A 102 -2.09 16.27 -25.55
C SER A 102 -1.52 15.39 -26.68
N ARG A 103 -0.33 14.83 -26.53
CA ARG A 103 0.33 13.96 -27.51
C ARG A 103 0.45 12.52 -27.07
N ALA A 104 0.20 12.24 -25.78
CA ALA A 104 0.31 10.91 -25.22
C ALA A 104 -0.77 9.98 -25.81
N ARG A 105 -0.35 8.76 -26.13
CA ARG A 105 -1.25 7.66 -26.51
C ARG A 105 -1.23 6.65 -25.36
N ILE A 106 -2.37 6.41 -24.75
CA ILE A 106 -2.51 5.51 -23.60
C ILE A 106 -3.38 4.33 -24.01
N ALA A 107 -2.93 3.12 -23.67
CA ALA A 107 -3.73 1.91 -23.76
C ALA A 107 -4.00 1.37 -22.35
N LEU A 108 -5.26 1.19 -22.00
CA LEU A 108 -5.68 0.46 -20.81
C LEU A 108 -6.03 -0.96 -21.22
N ILE A 109 -5.32 -1.92 -20.65
CA ILE A 109 -5.50 -3.35 -20.92
C ILE A 109 -5.97 -4.04 -19.65
N ALA A 110 -7.09 -4.73 -19.72
CA ALA A 110 -7.63 -5.52 -18.62
C ALA A 110 -8.05 -6.91 -19.11
N ALA A 111 -8.02 -7.88 -18.22
CA ALA A 111 -8.48 -9.25 -18.52
C ALA A 111 -10.01 -9.36 -18.60
N SER A 112 -10.73 -8.36 -18.04
CA SER A 112 -12.19 -8.28 -18.09
C SER A 112 -12.65 -6.85 -17.79
N PRO A 113 -13.82 -6.44 -18.30
CA PRO A 113 -14.44 -5.17 -17.94
C PRO A 113 -14.66 -5.08 -16.43
N SER A 114 -14.44 -3.89 -15.86
CA SER A 114 -14.67 -3.64 -14.44
C SER A 114 -14.98 -2.16 -14.19
N ALA A 115 -15.73 -1.85 -13.14
CA ALA A 115 -16.03 -0.48 -12.76
C ALA A 115 -14.77 0.36 -12.52
N ALA A 116 -13.69 -0.28 -12.04
CA ALA A 116 -12.40 0.38 -11.86
C ALA A 116 -11.75 0.77 -13.20
N LEU A 117 -11.84 -0.09 -14.22
CA LEU A 117 -11.36 0.19 -15.57
C LEU A 117 -12.16 1.34 -16.19
N GLU A 118 -13.48 1.31 -16.10
CA GLU A 118 -14.36 2.36 -16.59
C GLU A 118 -14.08 3.71 -15.93
N SER A 119 -13.97 3.73 -14.61
CA SER A 119 -13.64 4.94 -13.86
C SER A 119 -12.28 5.50 -14.25
N ALA A 120 -11.26 4.67 -14.42
CA ALA A 120 -9.94 5.09 -14.89
C ALA A 120 -9.99 5.63 -16.32
N ALA A 121 -10.75 4.97 -17.21
CA ALA A 121 -10.93 5.40 -18.59
C ALA A 121 -11.59 6.77 -18.67
N VAL A 122 -12.69 6.98 -17.93
CA VAL A 122 -13.39 8.28 -17.88
C VAL A 122 -12.48 9.39 -17.36
N ALA A 123 -11.72 9.11 -16.31
CA ALA A 123 -10.79 10.08 -15.75
C ALA A 123 -9.66 10.44 -16.73
N LEU A 124 -9.07 9.43 -17.40
CA LEU A 124 -7.99 9.65 -18.37
C LEU A 124 -8.48 10.31 -19.66
N ALA A 125 -9.71 10.01 -20.13
CA ALA A 125 -10.28 10.65 -21.32
C ALA A 125 -10.43 12.17 -21.20
N ARG A 126 -10.45 12.70 -19.99
CA ARG A 126 -10.44 14.15 -19.71
C ARG A 126 -9.04 14.77 -19.78
N GLU A 127 -8.01 13.95 -19.63
CA GLU A 127 -6.62 14.39 -19.51
C GLU A 127 -5.80 14.18 -20.79
N VAL A 128 -6.15 13.15 -21.58
CA VAL A 128 -5.37 12.75 -22.76
C VAL A 128 -6.21 12.73 -24.02
N ARG A 129 -5.57 12.98 -25.15
CA ARG A 129 -6.26 13.03 -26.44
C ARG A 129 -6.53 11.65 -27.04
N TYR A 130 -5.66 10.69 -26.79
CA TYR A 130 -5.75 9.35 -27.37
C TYR A 130 -5.76 8.30 -26.26
N LEU A 131 -6.89 7.62 -26.11
CA LEU A 131 -7.09 6.54 -25.16
C LEU A 131 -7.65 5.32 -25.89
N SER A 132 -6.99 4.18 -25.76
CA SER A 132 -7.46 2.89 -26.26
C SER A 132 -7.81 1.98 -25.09
N LEU A 133 -8.90 1.25 -25.20
CA LEU A 133 -9.36 0.27 -24.20
C LEU A 133 -9.31 -1.11 -24.83
N CYS A 134 -8.67 -2.05 -24.16
CA CYS A 134 -8.62 -3.47 -24.51
C CYS A 134 -9.03 -4.29 -23.28
N ALA A 135 -10.15 -5.01 -23.39
CA ALA A 135 -10.67 -5.88 -22.33
C ALA A 135 -11.10 -7.23 -22.91
#